data_e5e6219419193536c3d9082c455946f6
#
_entry.id   e5e6219419193536c3d9082c455946f6
#
_cell.length_a   1.000
_cell.length_b   1.000
_cell.length_c   1.000
_cell.angle_alpha   90.00
_cell.angle_beta   90.00
_cell.angle_gamma   90.00
#
_symmetry.space_group_name_H-M   'P 1'
#
loop_
_entity.id
_entity.type
_entity.pdbx_description
1 polymer ?
#
loop_
_entity_poly.entity_id
_entity_poly.type
_entity_poly.pdbx_seq_one_letter_code
_entity_poly.pdbx_strand_id
1 'polypeptide(L)'
;MLFTRPALWNILRTALYEGVFACCVVTFKTPEVAAMDLMDAGLFGVMACVISTYYVRALTDNVVARCKLKVIAETDLNTQIPNRNAYENHMHEYPLRCANSLSCVYVDVNGLHELNNTKGHDAGDVMLKIVAQEMTKIFGRKDTYRIGGDEFVAFVVDTDLRHVREMMQTLEQAVEAHGYSVAVGCSTCSAGGIQIKALIKQAETRMYDAKDEHYRSRGIQH
;
A
#
# COMPACT_ATOMS: atom_id res chain seq x y z
N MET A 1 -13.53 -13.24 -11.04
CA MET A 1 -13.96 -13.65 -12.39
C MET A 1 -12.85 -13.59 -13.45
N LEU A 2 -11.77 -12.82 -13.30
CA LEU A 2 -10.64 -12.71 -14.26
C LEU A 2 -9.65 -13.91 -14.24
N PHE A 3 -9.60 -14.68 -13.17
CA PHE A 3 -8.60 -15.75 -12.96
C PHE A 3 -8.99 -17.14 -13.51
N THR A 4 -10.24 -17.33 -13.95
CA THR A 4 -10.68 -18.61 -14.55
C THR A 4 -10.38 -18.71 -16.05
N ARG A 5 -10.11 -17.60 -16.73
CA ARG A 5 -9.82 -17.56 -18.17
C ARG A 5 -8.58 -18.35 -18.61
N PRO A 6 -7.40 -18.23 -17.92
CA PRO A 6 -6.21 -18.96 -18.37
C PRO A 6 -6.36 -20.49 -18.26
N ALA A 7 -7.05 -20.99 -17.22
CA ALA A 7 -7.31 -22.42 -17.08
C ALA A 7 -8.24 -22.93 -18.19
N LEU A 8 -9.31 -22.20 -18.49
CA LEU A 8 -10.23 -22.53 -19.55
C LEU A 8 -9.55 -22.55 -20.93
N TRP A 9 -8.69 -21.56 -21.21
CA TRP A 9 -7.92 -21.51 -22.44
C TRP A 9 -6.95 -22.69 -22.60
N ASN A 10 -6.31 -23.12 -21.51
CA ASN A 10 -5.44 -24.28 -21.52
C ASN A 10 -6.23 -25.56 -21.81
N ILE A 11 -7.38 -25.73 -21.18
CA ILE A 11 -8.27 -26.88 -21.44
C ILE A 11 -8.73 -26.90 -22.91
N LEU A 12 -9.22 -25.77 -23.44
CA LEU A 12 -9.67 -25.66 -24.83
C LEU A 12 -8.53 -25.95 -25.83
N ARG A 13 -7.33 -25.45 -25.56
CA ARG A 13 -6.16 -25.70 -26.41
C ARG A 13 -5.76 -27.16 -26.40
N THR A 14 -5.72 -27.80 -25.22
CA THR A 14 -5.43 -29.23 -25.09
C THR A 14 -6.50 -30.04 -25.85
N ALA A 15 -7.79 -29.75 -25.66
CA ALA A 15 -8.86 -30.42 -26.37
C ALA A 15 -8.78 -30.27 -27.90
N LEU A 16 -8.35 -29.09 -28.38
CA LEU A 16 -8.10 -28.89 -29.83
C LEU A 16 -6.98 -29.76 -30.34
N TYR A 17 -5.85 -29.83 -29.65
CA TYR A 17 -4.71 -30.67 -30.05
C TYR A 17 -5.05 -32.16 -30.05
N GLU A 18 -5.76 -32.63 -29.01
CA GLU A 18 -6.25 -34.00 -28.92
C GLU A 18 -7.23 -34.32 -30.06
N GLY A 19 -8.13 -33.38 -30.41
CA GLY A 19 -9.06 -33.56 -31.53
C GLY A 19 -8.35 -33.67 -32.90
N VAL A 20 -7.34 -32.83 -33.15
CA VAL A 20 -6.53 -32.89 -34.36
C VAL A 20 -5.74 -34.20 -34.42
N PHE A 21 -5.10 -34.60 -33.31
CA PHE A 21 -4.37 -35.84 -33.20
C PHE A 21 -5.28 -37.06 -33.46
N ALA A 22 -6.45 -37.12 -32.81
CA ALA A 22 -7.41 -38.18 -33.02
C ALA A 22 -7.86 -38.32 -34.51
N CYS A 23 -8.13 -37.18 -35.15
CA CYS A 23 -8.47 -37.14 -36.57
C CYS A 23 -7.35 -37.74 -37.45
N CYS A 24 -6.08 -37.38 -37.18
CA CYS A 24 -4.94 -37.92 -37.92
C CYS A 24 -4.78 -39.43 -37.69
N VAL A 25 -4.90 -39.89 -36.42
CA VAL A 25 -4.77 -41.30 -36.08
C VAL A 25 -5.80 -42.16 -36.81
N VAL A 26 -7.07 -41.75 -36.77
CA VAL A 26 -8.16 -42.51 -37.44
C VAL A 26 -8.04 -42.50 -38.95
N THR A 27 -7.45 -41.45 -39.56
CA THR A 27 -7.32 -41.34 -41.00
C THR A 27 -6.16 -42.15 -41.58
N PHE A 28 -5.06 -42.24 -40.83
CA PHE A 28 -3.79 -42.80 -41.38
C PHE A 28 -3.33 -44.15 -40.79
N LYS A 29 -3.99 -44.64 -39.71
CA LYS A 29 -3.57 -45.88 -39.05
C LYS A 29 -4.61 -47.02 -39.16
N THR A 30 -4.15 -48.26 -39.00
CA THR A 30 -5.04 -49.42 -38.90
C THR A 30 -5.86 -49.37 -37.60
N PRO A 31 -7.10 -49.93 -37.56
CA PRO A 31 -7.99 -49.83 -36.41
C PRO A 31 -7.37 -50.32 -35.08
N GLU A 32 -6.56 -51.34 -35.10
CA GLU A 32 -5.93 -51.93 -33.92
C GLU A 32 -4.91 -51.00 -33.29
N VAL A 33 -4.05 -50.37 -34.10
CA VAL A 33 -3.04 -49.42 -33.65
C VAL A 33 -3.71 -48.06 -33.26
N ALA A 34 -4.73 -47.67 -34.02
CA ALA A 34 -5.47 -46.44 -33.73
C ALA A 34 -6.13 -46.46 -32.33
N ALA A 35 -6.67 -47.61 -31.92
CA ALA A 35 -7.30 -47.73 -30.61
C ALA A 35 -6.29 -47.48 -29.45
N MET A 36 -5.07 -48.07 -29.56
CA MET A 36 -4.03 -47.88 -28.55
C MET A 36 -3.55 -46.43 -28.49
N ASP A 37 -3.29 -45.79 -29.62
CA ASP A 37 -2.83 -44.41 -29.70
C ASP A 37 -3.87 -43.42 -29.18
N LEU A 38 -5.17 -43.66 -29.40
CA LEU A 38 -6.27 -42.84 -28.84
C LEU A 38 -6.39 -42.97 -27.34
N MET A 39 -6.19 -44.18 -26.81
CA MET A 39 -6.18 -44.41 -25.34
C MET A 39 -5.02 -43.65 -24.68
N ASP A 40 -3.83 -43.76 -25.26
CA ASP A 40 -2.64 -43.06 -24.72
C ASP A 40 -2.81 -41.53 -24.81
N ALA A 41 -3.31 -41.03 -25.97
CA ALA A 41 -3.60 -39.60 -26.11
C ALA A 41 -4.62 -39.11 -25.06
N GLY A 42 -5.71 -39.83 -24.89
CA GLY A 42 -6.70 -39.47 -23.88
C GLY A 42 -6.12 -39.42 -22.45
N LEU A 43 -5.26 -40.41 -22.11
CA LEU A 43 -4.58 -40.42 -20.81
C LEU A 43 -3.64 -39.22 -20.64
N PHE A 44 -2.81 -38.94 -21.68
CA PHE A 44 -1.91 -37.78 -21.66
C PHE A 44 -2.69 -36.46 -21.60
N GLY A 45 -3.80 -36.34 -22.32
CA GLY A 45 -4.66 -35.15 -22.30
C GLY A 45 -5.26 -34.89 -20.91
N VAL A 46 -5.80 -35.89 -20.27
CA VAL A 46 -6.29 -35.79 -18.88
C VAL A 46 -5.18 -35.39 -17.93
N MET A 47 -4.01 -36.04 -18.03
CA MET A 47 -2.86 -35.72 -17.18
C MET A 47 -2.37 -34.30 -17.40
N ALA A 48 -2.28 -33.85 -18.66
CA ALA A 48 -1.92 -32.47 -19.00
C ALA A 48 -2.91 -31.44 -18.44
N CYS A 49 -4.21 -31.71 -18.51
CA CYS A 49 -5.25 -30.87 -17.92
C CYS A 49 -5.13 -30.80 -16.38
N VAL A 50 -4.91 -31.93 -15.71
CA VAL A 50 -4.72 -31.97 -14.25
C VAL A 50 -3.49 -31.15 -13.84
N ILE A 51 -2.35 -31.40 -14.47
CA ILE A 51 -1.10 -30.70 -14.19
C ILE A 51 -1.24 -29.19 -14.46
N SER A 52 -1.81 -28.82 -15.60
CA SER A 52 -2.03 -27.41 -15.96
C SER A 52 -2.94 -26.70 -14.95
N THR A 53 -4.03 -27.37 -14.53
CA THR A 53 -4.97 -26.81 -13.54
C THR A 53 -4.29 -26.64 -12.18
N TYR A 54 -3.54 -27.63 -11.74
CA TYR A 54 -2.78 -27.57 -10.50
C TYR A 54 -1.73 -26.44 -10.53
N TYR A 55 -0.97 -26.33 -11.62
CA TYR A 55 0.07 -25.33 -11.80
C TYR A 55 -0.50 -23.90 -11.77
N VAL A 56 -1.60 -23.65 -12.51
CA VAL A 56 -2.27 -22.36 -12.53
C VAL A 56 -2.80 -21.99 -11.13
N ARG A 57 -3.38 -22.95 -10.40
CA ARG A 57 -3.83 -22.71 -9.01
C ARG A 57 -2.66 -22.36 -8.11
N ALA A 58 -1.59 -23.14 -8.13
CA ALA A 58 -0.41 -22.90 -7.31
C ALA A 58 0.23 -21.52 -7.58
N LEU A 59 0.30 -21.10 -8.85
CA LEU A 59 0.77 -19.74 -9.20
C LEU A 59 -0.16 -18.65 -8.64
N THR A 60 -1.47 -18.83 -8.77
CA THR A 60 -2.46 -17.86 -8.30
C THR A 60 -2.40 -17.72 -6.77
N ASP A 61 -2.34 -18.86 -6.07
CA ASP A 61 -2.26 -18.88 -4.59
C ASP A 61 -0.97 -18.20 -4.11
N ASN A 62 0.15 -18.44 -4.79
CA ASN A 62 1.42 -17.78 -4.48
C ASN A 62 1.35 -16.26 -4.68
N VAL A 63 0.74 -15.78 -5.78
CA VAL A 63 0.55 -14.34 -6.02
C VAL A 63 -0.34 -13.72 -4.95
N VAL A 64 -1.48 -14.35 -4.64
CA VAL A 64 -2.40 -13.87 -3.60
C VAL A 64 -1.71 -13.84 -2.24
N ALA A 65 -0.97 -14.89 -1.89
CA ALA A 65 -0.22 -14.94 -0.63
C ALA A 65 0.83 -13.82 -0.55
N ARG A 66 1.59 -13.57 -1.60
CA ARG A 66 2.56 -12.46 -1.65
C ARG A 66 1.89 -11.09 -1.52
N CYS A 67 0.76 -10.87 -2.19
CA CYS A 67 0.00 -9.63 -2.04
C CYS A 67 -0.49 -9.41 -0.60
N LYS A 68 -1.02 -10.47 0.04
CA LYS A 68 -1.45 -10.41 1.46
C LYS A 68 -0.27 -10.11 2.39
N LEU A 69 0.85 -10.80 2.21
CA LEU A 69 2.06 -10.58 3.00
C LEU A 69 2.58 -9.14 2.84
N LYS A 70 2.56 -8.59 1.61
CA LYS A 70 2.94 -7.20 1.36
C LYS A 70 2.03 -6.24 2.12
N VAL A 71 0.71 -6.41 2.05
CA VAL A 71 -0.26 -5.56 2.77
C VAL A 71 -0.01 -5.60 4.28
N ILE A 72 0.21 -6.79 4.86
CA ILE A 72 0.50 -6.93 6.29
C ILE A 72 1.84 -6.26 6.65
N ALA A 73 2.87 -6.42 5.82
CA ALA A 73 4.19 -5.84 6.05
C ALA A 73 4.22 -4.31 5.90
N GLU A 74 3.31 -3.72 5.14
CA GLU A 74 3.27 -2.30 4.80
C GLU A 74 2.12 -1.52 5.47
N THR A 75 1.33 -2.15 6.35
CA THR A 75 0.20 -1.51 7.04
C THR A 75 0.45 -1.46 8.55
N ASP A 76 0.18 -0.33 9.18
CA ASP A 76 0.16 -0.19 10.64
C ASP A 76 -1.11 -0.85 11.20
N LEU A 77 -0.96 -1.78 12.14
CA LEU A 77 -2.07 -2.58 12.66
C LEU A 77 -3.07 -1.77 13.48
N ASN A 78 -2.63 -0.70 14.14
CA ASN A 78 -3.49 0.14 14.97
C ASN A 78 -4.31 1.11 14.12
N THR A 79 -3.63 1.88 13.28
CA THR A 79 -4.25 2.97 12.50
C THR A 79 -4.73 2.54 11.12
N GLN A 80 -4.33 1.36 10.64
CA GLN A 80 -4.67 0.79 9.33
C GLN A 80 -4.22 1.64 8.13
N ILE A 81 -3.31 2.59 8.31
CA ILE A 81 -2.65 3.33 7.22
C ILE A 81 -1.28 2.71 6.89
N PRO A 82 -0.62 3.09 5.79
CA PRO A 82 0.74 2.69 5.50
C PRO A 82 1.71 2.97 6.66
N ASN A 83 2.53 1.97 6.98
CA ASN A 83 3.50 2.03 8.07
C ASN A 83 4.88 2.56 7.60
N ARG A 84 5.87 2.56 8.51
CA ARG A 84 7.25 2.97 8.24
C ARG A 84 7.88 2.20 7.08
N ASN A 85 7.64 0.89 6.98
CA ASN A 85 8.18 0.09 5.90
C ASN A 85 7.63 0.52 4.53
N ALA A 86 6.31 0.77 4.44
CA ALA A 86 5.69 1.35 3.24
C ALA A 86 6.28 2.72 2.90
N TYR A 87 6.48 3.58 3.90
CA TYR A 87 7.10 4.90 3.73
C TYR A 87 8.51 4.79 3.14
N GLU A 88 9.38 3.96 3.72
CA GLU A 88 10.76 3.77 3.25
C GLU A 88 10.82 3.22 1.82
N ASN A 89 9.89 2.31 1.47
CA ASN A 89 9.79 1.75 0.11
C ASN A 89 9.28 2.77 -0.92
N HIS A 90 8.32 3.62 -0.56
CA HIS A 90 7.61 4.47 -1.52
C HIS A 90 8.14 5.91 -1.60
N MET A 91 8.83 6.43 -0.56
CA MET A 91 9.25 7.84 -0.55
C MET A 91 10.08 8.24 -1.78
N HIS A 92 10.86 7.30 -2.33
CA HIS A 92 11.69 7.55 -3.52
C HIS A 92 10.92 7.68 -4.83
N GLU A 93 9.63 7.29 -4.85
CA GLU A 93 8.76 7.38 -6.02
C GLU A 93 8.16 8.79 -6.19
N TYR A 94 8.03 9.56 -5.09
CA TYR A 94 7.38 10.87 -5.11
C TYR A 94 8.04 11.89 -6.03
N PRO A 95 9.40 12.01 -6.09
CA PRO A 95 10.05 12.90 -7.05
C PRO A 95 9.71 12.59 -8.52
N LEU A 96 9.35 11.33 -8.83
CA LEU A 96 8.99 10.89 -10.18
C LEU A 96 7.50 11.13 -10.48
N ARG A 97 6.67 11.31 -9.45
CA ARG A 97 5.21 11.50 -9.56
C ARG A 97 4.81 12.96 -9.73
N CYS A 98 5.67 13.91 -9.36
CA CYS A 98 5.35 15.33 -9.40
C CYS A 98 5.83 15.99 -10.69
N ALA A 99 5.00 16.85 -11.28
CA ALA A 99 5.33 17.68 -12.45
C ALA A 99 5.80 19.08 -12.04
N ASN A 100 5.25 19.66 -10.98
CA ASN A 100 5.48 21.05 -10.58
C ASN A 100 6.15 21.17 -9.20
N SER A 101 5.59 20.50 -8.19
CA SER A 101 6.05 20.63 -6.81
C SER A 101 5.78 19.37 -5.99
N LEU A 102 6.60 19.18 -4.96
CA LEU A 102 6.41 18.17 -3.94
C LEU A 102 6.47 18.81 -2.57
N SER A 103 5.46 18.56 -1.75
CA SER A 103 5.45 18.93 -0.33
C SER A 103 5.51 17.70 0.55
N CYS A 104 6.26 17.81 1.65
CA CYS A 104 6.24 16.86 2.76
C CYS A 104 5.62 17.55 3.96
N VAL A 105 4.63 16.92 4.56
CA VAL A 105 3.98 17.32 5.82
C VAL A 105 4.36 16.32 6.88
N TYR A 106 5.04 16.76 7.93
CA TYR A 106 5.47 15.94 9.08
C TYR A 106 4.60 16.31 10.28
N VAL A 107 4.06 15.32 10.97
CA VAL A 107 3.08 15.50 12.05
C VAL A 107 3.51 14.67 13.25
N ASP A 108 3.45 15.27 14.43
CA ASP A 108 3.69 14.62 15.71
C ASP A 108 2.49 14.85 16.64
N VAL A 109 2.08 13.80 17.34
CA VAL A 109 0.90 13.85 18.21
C VAL A 109 1.30 14.27 19.61
N ASN A 110 0.83 15.45 20.04
CA ASN A 110 1.17 16.01 21.35
C ASN A 110 0.48 15.26 22.50
N GLY A 111 1.22 14.99 23.58
CA GLY A 111 0.68 14.47 24.83
C GLY A 111 0.28 12.99 24.80
N LEU A 112 0.68 12.21 23.80
CA LEU A 112 0.37 10.78 23.72
C LEU A 112 0.88 10.01 24.95
N HIS A 113 2.12 10.31 25.40
CA HIS A 113 2.71 9.65 26.56
C HIS A 113 1.92 9.94 27.86
N GLU A 114 1.53 11.20 28.08
CA GLU A 114 0.73 11.61 29.23
C GLU A 114 -0.67 10.96 29.20
N LEU A 115 -1.29 10.90 28.03
CA LEU A 115 -2.58 10.24 27.83
C LEU A 115 -2.50 8.74 28.16
N ASN A 116 -1.45 8.06 27.68
CA ASN A 116 -1.21 6.66 27.99
C ASN A 116 -1.01 6.41 29.49
N ASN A 117 -0.26 7.28 30.16
CA ASN A 117 -0.01 7.16 31.60
C ASN A 117 -1.27 7.43 32.46
N THR A 118 -2.16 8.32 32.01
CA THR A 118 -3.35 8.70 32.78
C THR A 118 -4.58 7.86 32.47
N LYS A 119 -4.77 7.46 31.22
CA LYS A 119 -5.97 6.76 30.72
C LYS A 119 -5.73 5.39 30.10
N GLY A 120 -4.46 4.96 30.09
CA GLY A 120 -4.06 3.67 29.51
C GLY A 120 -3.83 3.71 27.99
N HIS A 121 -3.17 2.65 27.47
CA HIS A 121 -2.79 2.54 26.06
C HIS A 121 -3.97 2.54 25.09
N ASP A 122 -5.12 2.03 25.50
CA ASP A 122 -6.34 2.04 24.67
C ASP A 122 -6.78 3.47 24.31
N ALA A 123 -6.63 4.44 25.25
CA ALA A 123 -6.95 5.84 24.99
C ALA A 123 -5.96 6.47 23.99
N GLY A 124 -4.67 6.13 24.08
CA GLY A 124 -3.67 6.56 23.10
C GLY A 124 -3.91 5.95 21.72
N ASP A 125 -4.33 4.70 21.66
CA ASP A 125 -4.68 4.02 20.41
C ASP A 125 -5.87 4.69 19.71
N VAL A 126 -6.87 5.13 20.45
CA VAL A 126 -8.01 5.91 19.93
C VAL A 126 -7.53 7.24 19.36
N MET A 127 -6.68 7.96 20.11
CA MET A 127 -6.10 9.24 19.67
C MET A 127 -5.33 9.06 18.33
N LEU A 128 -4.46 8.08 18.23
CA LEU A 128 -3.70 7.79 17.01
C LEU A 128 -4.61 7.43 15.83
N LYS A 129 -5.68 6.67 16.05
CA LYS A 129 -6.67 6.34 15.01
C LYS A 129 -7.38 7.59 14.50
N ILE A 130 -7.75 8.51 15.39
CA ILE A 130 -8.40 9.77 15.02
C ILE A 130 -7.45 10.61 14.15
N VAL A 131 -6.21 10.82 14.59
CA VAL A 131 -5.21 11.56 13.79
C VAL A 131 -5.00 10.93 12.42
N ALA A 132 -4.83 9.61 12.35
CA ALA A 132 -4.69 8.89 11.10
C ALA A 132 -5.90 9.06 10.17
N GLN A 133 -7.11 9.03 10.71
CA GLN A 133 -8.36 9.24 9.96
C GLN A 133 -8.45 10.67 9.40
N GLU A 134 -8.16 11.69 10.19
CA GLU A 134 -8.19 13.08 9.73
C GLU A 134 -7.11 13.35 8.68
N MET A 135 -5.88 12.86 8.89
CA MET A 135 -4.83 12.92 7.88
C MET A 135 -5.23 12.23 6.58
N THR A 136 -5.86 11.07 6.67
CA THR A 136 -6.29 10.30 5.49
C THR A 136 -7.37 11.02 4.68
N LYS A 137 -8.29 11.72 5.36
CA LYS A 137 -9.33 12.55 4.70
C LYS A 137 -8.74 13.72 3.95
N ILE A 138 -7.69 14.33 4.50
CA ILE A 138 -7.11 15.57 3.98
C ILE A 138 -6.04 15.30 2.93
N PHE A 139 -5.11 14.39 3.19
CA PHE A 139 -3.95 14.11 2.34
C PHE A 139 -4.10 12.86 1.46
N GLY A 140 -5.12 12.04 1.72
CA GLY A 140 -5.30 10.75 1.05
C GLY A 140 -4.56 9.59 1.72
N ARG A 141 -5.21 8.43 1.75
CA ARG A 141 -4.69 7.24 2.44
C ARG A 141 -3.35 6.72 1.89
N LYS A 142 -3.15 6.82 0.57
CA LYS A 142 -1.96 6.27 -0.09
C LYS A 142 -0.70 7.11 0.15
N ASP A 143 -0.90 8.37 0.45
CA ASP A 143 0.17 9.35 0.60
C ASP A 143 0.38 9.76 2.07
N THR A 144 -0.28 9.05 3.02
CA THR A 144 -0.18 9.23 4.47
C THR A 144 0.42 8.00 5.12
N TYR A 145 1.40 8.19 6.00
CA TYR A 145 2.20 7.14 6.63
C TYR A 145 2.31 7.38 8.13
N ARG A 146 2.28 6.30 8.93
CA ARG A 146 2.72 6.32 10.33
C ARG A 146 4.15 5.78 10.40
N ILE A 147 5.10 6.62 10.80
CA ILE A 147 6.53 6.30 10.76
C ILE A 147 7.16 6.06 12.12
N GLY A 148 6.46 6.47 13.19
CA GLY A 148 6.89 6.32 14.58
C GLY A 148 5.71 6.01 15.49
N GLY A 149 5.93 6.07 16.80
CA GLY A 149 4.87 5.89 17.80
C GLY A 149 3.75 6.94 17.67
N ASP A 150 4.15 8.20 17.60
CA ASP A 150 3.33 9.41 17.52
C ASP A 150 3.57 10.23 16.23
N GLU A 151 4.46 9.74 15.34
CA GLU A 151 4.90 10.46 14.17
C GLU A 151 4.21 9.97 12.88
N PHE A 152 3.75 10.92 12.10
CA PHE A 152 3.11 10.70 10.81
C PHE A 152 3.74 11.58 9.73
N VAL A 153 3.72 11.10 8.49
CA VAL A 153 4.16 11.85 7.31
C VAL A 153 3.11 11.76 6.22
N ALA A 154 2.90 12.88 5.52
CA ALA A 154 2.13 12.90 4.30
C ALA A 154 2.91 13.59 3.17
N PHE A 155 2.73 13.10 1.95
CA PHE A 155 3.24 13.74 0.73
C PHE A 155 2.10 14.35 -0.07
N VAL A 156 2.32 15.57 -0.56
CA VAL A 156 1.36 16.29 -1.40
C VAL A 156 2.04 16.68 -2.70
N VAL A 157 1.48 16.20 -3.81
CA VAL A 157 2.04 16.34 -5.16
C VAL A 157 1.33 17.48 -5.89
N ASP A 158 2.08 18.31 -6.63
CA ASP A 158 1.58 19.33 -7.55
C ASP A 158 0.54 20.30 -6.95
N THR A 159 0.72 20.61 -5.67
CA THR A 159 -0.14 21.52 -4.92
C THR A 159 0.67 22.75 -4.49
N ASP A 160 0.08 23.94 -4.60
CA ASP A 160 0.75 25.15 -4.16
C ASP A 160 0.88 25.22 -2.63
N LEU A 161 1.92 25.91 -2.16
CA LEU A 161 2.24 26.00 -0.73
C LEU A 161 1.12 26.63 0.11
N ARG A 162 0.33 27.54 -0.48
CA ARG A 162 -0.80 28.16 0.23
C ARG A 162 -1.86 27.11 0.55
N HIS A 163 -2.22 26.31 -0.43
CA HIS A 163 -3.21 25.24 -0.24
C HIS A 163 -2.70 24.14 0.72
N VAL A 164 -1.41 23.79 0.66
CA VAL A 164 -0.83 22.85 1.64
C VAL A 164 -0.93 23.41 3.07
N ARG A 165 -0.72 24.70 3.28
CA ARG A 165 -0.91 25.34 4.60
C ARG A 165 -2.37 25.32 5.05
N GLU A 166 -3.31 25.53 4.14
CA GLU A 166 -4.75 25.41 4.43
C GLU A 166 -5.12 23.99 4.84
N MET A 167 -4.54 22.97 4.18
CA MET A 167 -4.70 21.56 4.57
C MET A 167 -4.14 21.28 5.97
N MET A 168 -2.97 21.83 6.31
CA MET A 168 -2.38 21.69 7.65
C MET A 168 -3.27 22.30 8.73
N GLN A 169 -3.76 23.53 8.53
CA GLN A 169 -4.67 24.20 9.45
C GLN A 169 -5.98 23.41 9.62
N THR A 170 -6.50 22.84 8.53
CA THR A 170 -7.68 21.97 8.56
C THR A 170 -7.42 20.74 9.42
N LEU A 171 -6.23 20.14 9.32
CA LEU A 171 -5.83 19.00 10.15
C LEU A 171 -5.78 19.37 11.63
N GLU A 172 -5.11 20.47 11.97
CA GLU A 172 -5.00 20.93 13.36
C GLU A 172 -6.38 21.18 13.97
N GLN A 173 -7.26 21.88 13.26
CA GLN A 173 -8.64 22.14 13.71
C GLN A 173 -9.47 20.86 13.84
N ALA A 174 -9.34 19.93 12.88
CA ALA A 174 -10.06 18.66 12.93
C ALA A 174 -9.63 17.81 14.13
N VAL A 175 -8.33 17.75 14.41
CA VAL A 175 -7.80 17.01 15.57
C VAL A 175 -8.18 17.71 16.90
N GLU A 176 -8.16 19.05 16.94
CA GLU A 176 -8.57 19.84 18.12
C GLU A 176 -10.05 19.65 18.45
N ALA A 177 -10.91 19.51 17.44
CA ALA A 177 -12.33 19.21 17.64
C ALA A 177 -12.59 17.88 18.39
N HIS A 178 -11.63 16.96 18.37
CA HIS A 178 -11.65 15.72 19.14
C HIS A 178 -10.97 15.85 20.52
N GLY A 179 -10.49 17.04 20.88
CA GLY A 179 -9.81 17.31 22.15
C GLY A 179 -8.34 16.88 22.18
N TYR A 180 -7.73 16.68 21.02
CA TYR A 180 -6.32 16.34 20.87
C TYR A 180 -5.55 17.47 20.18
N SER A 181 -4.23 17.39 20.15
CA SER A 181 -3.42 18.37 19.42
C SER A 181 -2.25 17.69 18.70
N VAL A 182 -1.81 18.32 17.63
CA VAL A 182 -0.67 17.88 16.83
C VAL A 182 0.29 19.04 16.57
N ALA A 183 1.57 18.74 16.45
CA ALA A 183 2.56 19.65 15.91
C ALA A 183 2.76 19.32 14.43
N VAL A 184 2.71 20.31 13.55
CA VAL A 184 2.77 20.12 12.11
C VAL A 184 3.88 20.95 11.49
N GLY A 185 4.75 20.31 10.72
CA GLY A 185 5.78 20.96 9.92
C GLY A 185 5.65 20.61 8.45
N CYS A 186 5.92 21.57 7.57
CA CYS A 186 5.84 21.34 6.13
C CYS A 186 7.07 21.90 5.42
N SER A 187 7.53 21.21 4.39
CA SER A 187 8.46 21.76 3.43
C SER A 187 8.01 21.46 2.00
N THR A 188 8.32 22.36 1.07
CA THR A 188 7.94 22.25 -0.35
C THR A 188 9.15 22.53 -1.22
N CYS A 189 9.32 21.78 -2.30
CA CYS A 189 10.30 22.05 -3.34
C CYS A 189 9.67 21.94 -4.73
N SER A 190 10.27 22.63 -5.70
CA SER A 190 9.89 22.52 -7.12
C SER A 190 10.40 21.21 -7.72
N ALA A 191 9.76 20.70 -8.77
CA ALA A 191 10.03 19.39 -9.39
C ALA A 191 11.47 19.22 -9.93
N GLY A 192 12.20 20.29 -10.19
CA GLY A 192 13.59 20.22 -10.68
C GLY A 192 14.58 19.93 -9.55
N GLY A 193 15.12 18.70 -9.49
CA GLY A 193 16.22 18.36 -8.57
C GLY A 193 15.80 18.06 -7.13
N ILE A 194 14.65 17.44 -6.93
CA ILE A 194 14.14 17.08 -5.59
C ILE A 194 15.09 16.15 -4.86
N GLN A 195 15.66 16.65 -3.77
CA GLN A 195 16.36 15.83 -2.79
C GLN A 195 15.37 15.42 -1.67
N ILE A 196 14.71 14.28 -1.85
CA ILE A 196 13.61 13.84 -0.99
C ILE A 196 14.02 13.79 0.50
N LYS A 197 15.22 13.33 0.83
CA LYS A 197 15.72 13.29 2.22
C LYS A 197 15.87 14.69 2.84
N ALA A 198 16.32 15.68 2.05
CA ALA A 198 16.44 17.05 2.52
C ALA A 198 15.05 17.68 2.73
N LEU A 199 14.10 17.40 1.83
CA LEU A 199 12.72 17.85 1.95
C LEU A 199 12.08 17.34 3.24
N ILE A 200 12.20 16.03 3.51
CA ILE A 200 11.68 15.40 4.72
C ILE A 200 12.32 16.00 5.97
N LYS A 201 13.66 16.14 5.98
CA LYS A 201 14.38 16.69 7.13
C LYS A 201 14.00 18.14 7.45
N GLN A 202 13.72 18.95 6.44
CA GLN A 202 13.21 20.31 6.63
C GLN A 202 11.80 20.34 7.23
N ALA A 203 10.91 19.43 6.76
CA ALA A 203 9.57 19.30 7.32
C ALA A 203 9.62 18.88 8.79
N GLU A 204 10.44 17.87 9.11
CA GLU A 204 10.68 17.39 10.46
C GLU A 204 11.20 18.51 11.39
N THR A 205 12.19 19.28 10.95
CA THR A 205 12.73 20.39 11.74
C THR A 205 11.63 21.42 12.06
N ARG A 206 10.82 21.79 11.07
CA ARG A 206 9.71 22.75 11.29
C ARG A 206 8.63 22.19 12.22
N MET A 207 8.40 20.90 12.20
CA MET A 207 7.50 20.24 13.14
C MET A 207 8.04 20.34 14.57
N TYR A 208 9.35 20.10 14.77
CA TYR A 208 9.96 20.29 16.10
C TYR A 208 9.87 21.72 16.58
N ASP A 209 10.10 22.72 15.71
CA ASP A 209 9.95 24.14 16.07
C ASP A 209 8.49 24.43 16.54
N ALA A 210 7.50 23.90 15.82
CA ALA A 210 6.08 24.03 16.20
C ALA A 210 5.75 23.30 17.51
N LYS A 211 6.34 22.14 17.74
CA LYS A 211 6.19 21.36 18.98
C LYS A 211 6.76 22.14 20.19
N ASP A 212 7.95 22.69 20.05
CA ASP A 212 8.59 23.52 21.08
C ASP A 212 7.75 24.77 21.42
N GLU A 213 7.18 25.44 20.41
CA GLU A 213 6.32 26.60 20.61
C GLU A 213 5.05 26.21 21.37
N HIS A 214 4.44 25.07 21.03
CA HIS A 214 3.26 24.53 21.71
C HIS A 214 3.54 24.28 23.21
N TYR A 215 4.67 23.66 23.57
CA TYR A 215 5.01 23.40 24.97
C TYR A 215 5.37 24.67 25.73
N ARG A 216 6.10 25.63 25.13
CA ARG A 216 6.40 26.93 25.73
C ARG A 216 5.14 27.73 26.05
N SER A 217 4.15 27.73 25.16
CA SER A 217 2.89 28.45 25.36
C SER A 217 2.06 27.88 26.52
N ARG A 218 2.26 26.62 26.87
CA ARG A 218 1.60 25.93 27.99
C ARG A 218 2.44 25.91 29.30
N GLY A 219 3.64 26.51 29.31
CA GLY A 219 4.51 26.55 30.49
C GLY A 219 5.08 25.19 30.89
N ILE A 220 5.10 24.23 30.01
CA ILE A 220 5.63 22.87 30.24
C ILE A 220 7.09 22.84 29.71
N GLN A 221 8.05 22.59 30.61
CA GLN A 221 9.44 22.31 30.18
C GLN A 221 9.55 20.86 29.69
N HIS A 222 10.17 20.70 28.57
CA HIS A 222 10.54 19.38 28.00
C HIS A 222 11.79 18.86 28.68
#